data_466ee5ae193b00b9f8ae89ef593f3366
#
_entry.id   466ee5ae193b00b9f8ae89ef593f3366
#
_cell.length_a   1.000
_cell.length_b   1.000
_cell.length_c   1.000
_cell.angle_alpha   90.00
_cell.angle_beta   90.00
_cell.angle_gamma   90.00
#
_symmetry.space_group_name_H-M   'P 1'
#
loop_
_entity.id
_entity.type
_entity.pdbx_description
1 polymer ?
#
loop_
_entity_poly.entity_id
_entity_poly.type
_entity_poly.pdbx_seq_one_letter_code
_entity_poly.pdbx_strand_id
1 'polypeptide(L)'
;IKHMLEQCLHTKVGLIGTIENRIGDTVVPTERTTPESFALQGLLRQMLDAGCTHVVMEVSSHALALHRVDGIPFTVGAFTNLTEDHLDFHKTMEAYGAAKARLFRLCRTGVLNADDPAYRTMLQGAACTPLLVGTGKDAALRAEQVQLAPDHVAMEVREGEKAAHVRIGIPGRFTVSNALLTLGIARALGIGLEDACRALGTAAGVKGRIEVVPTPGRDYTVLIDYAHTPDALENILTTARDFTAGRLICVFGCGGDRDRGKRPLMGAVAAELADVLVVTSDNPRTEEPMAIIREILAGIPQTEKPVYVEKNRRRAIRMTLRFAQKDDMIVLAGKGHETYQVLGTEKI
;
A
#
# COMPACT_ATOMS: atom_id res chain seq x y z
N ILE A 1 6.26 7.06 -7.44
CA ILE A 1 6.82 8.43 -7.59
C ILE A 1 8.31 8.36 -7.86
N LYS A 2 9.16 7.76 -6.99
CA LYS A 2 10.63 7.67 -7.20
C LYS A 2 10.96 7.15 -8.60
N HIS A 3 10.42 6.00 -8.99
CA HIS A 3 10.61 5.39 -10.31
C HIS A 3 10.25 6.36 -11.45
N MET A 4 9.08 7.01 -11.37
CA MET A 4 8.64 7.98 -12.38
C MET A 4 9.63 9.15 -12.51
N LEU A 5 10.11 9.71 -11.40
CA LEU A 5 11.08 10.81 -11.43
C LEU A 5 12.41 10.38 -12.04
N GLU A 6 12.90 9.19 -11.70
CA GLU A 6 14.16 8.65 -12.27
C GLU A 6 14.04 8.39 -13.76
N GLN A 7 12.91 7.84 -14.22
CA GLN A 7 12.68 7.60 -15.65
C GLN A 7 12.51 8.89 -16.45
N CYS A 8 11.77 9.86 -15.93
CA CYS A 8 11.47 11.09 -16.69
C CYS A 8 12.59 12.14 -16.62
N LEU A 9 13.31 12.22 -15.50
CA LEU A 9 14.32 13.27 -15.26
C LEU A 9 15.75 12.75 -15.40
N HIS A 10 15.95 11.45 -15.58
CA HIS A 10 17.26 10.80 -15.65
C HIS A 10 18.20 11.20 -14.51
N THR A 11 17.67 11.21 -13.28
CA THR A 11 18.35 11.71 -12.10
C THR A 11 18.28 10.72 -10.94
N LYS A 12 19.17 10.88 -9.96
CA LYS A 12 19.13 10.08 -8.73
C LYS A 12 18.09 10.65 -7.76
N VAL A 13 17.25 9.79 -7.21
CA VAL A 13 16.17 10.16 -6.29
C VAL A 13 16.33 9.44 -4.95
N GLY A 14 16.26 10.20 -3.84
CA GLY A 14 16.16 9.67 -2.50
C GLY A 14 14.74 9.21 -2.17
N LEU A 15 14.61 8.19 -1.31
CA LEU A 15 13.33 7.71 -0.79
C LEU A 15 13.41 7.60 0.74
N ILE A 16 12.38 8.10 1.42
CA ILE A 16 12.19 7.93 2.87
C ILE A 16 10.79 7.37 3.07
N GLY A 17 10.68 6.16 3.63
CA GLY A 17 9.38 5.50 3.76
C GLY A 17 9.33 4.41 4.80
N THR A 18 8.16 3.84 4.97
CA THR A 18 7.85 2.83 6.00
C THR A 18 8.66 1.54 5.82
N ILE A 19 8.86 1.10 4.58
CA ILE A 19 9.51 -0.18 4.28
C ILE A 19 11.02 -0.05 4.31
N GLU A 20 11.53 1.00 3.68
CA GLU A 20 12.96 1.26 3.55
C GLU A 20 13.23 2.72 3.24
N ASN A 21 14.43 3.18 3.54
CA ASN A 21 15.01 4.39 2.97
C ASN A 21 15.94 4.01 1.81
N ARG A 22 16.06 4.88 0.81
CA ARG A 22 17.01 4.69 -0.30
C ARG A 22 17.75 5.96 -0.64
N ILE A 23 19.04 5.82 -0.93
CA ILE A 23 19.87 6.85 -1.54
C ILE A 23 20.19 6.38 -2.97
N GLY A 24 19.38 6.81 -3.94
CA GLY A 24 19.38 6.15 -5.26
C GLY A 24 18.97 4.67 -5.14
N ASP A 25 19.88 3.76 -5.51
CA ASP A 25 19.64 2.31 -5.43
C ASP A 25 20.12 1.68 -4.11
N THR A 26 20.87 2.42 -3.30
CA THR A 26 21.39 1.92 -2.02
C THR A 26 20.31 1.95 -0.95
N VAL A 27 20.01 0.80 -0.37
CA VAL A 27 19.05 0.66 0.75
C VAL A 27 19.72 1.10 2.05
N VAL A 28 19.03 1.94 2.81
CA VAL A 28 19.43 2.40 4.14
C VAL A 28 18.38 1.92 5.15
N PRO A 29 18.77 1.33 6.28
CA PRO A 29 17.84 0.89 7.30
C PRO A 29 16.88 1.99 7.75
N THR A 30 15.66 1.63 8.05
CA THR A 30 14.64 2.53 8.62
C THR A 30 14.08 1.94 9.90
N GLU A 31 13.83 2.78 10.89
CA GLU A 31 13.16 2.41 12.14
C GLU A 31 11.74 3.01 12.20
N ARG A 32 11.50 4.04 11.41
CA ARG A 32 10.24 4.80 11.40
C ARG A 32 9.93 5.30 10.00
N THR A 33 8.64 5.37 9.67
CA THR A 33 8.14 5.95 8.41
C THR A 33 8.74 7.34 8.13
N THR A 34 8.75 8.20 9.13
CA THR A 34 9.38 9.53 9.10
C THR A 34 10.35 9.62 10.28
N PRO A 35 11.65 9.73 10.06
CA PRO A 35 12.67 9.85 11.12
C PRO A 35 12.46 11.07 12.02
N GLU A 36 13.13 11.08 13.18
CA GLU A 36 13.23 12.28 14.04
C GLU A 36 14.00 13.39 13.31
N SER A 37 13.72 14.65 13.65
CA SER A 37 14.22 15.83 12.92
C SER A 37 15.72 15.79 12.64
N PHE A 38 16.55 15.46 13.64
CA PHE A 38 17.99 15.41 13.45
C PHE A 38 18.42 14.30 12.48
N ALA A 39 17.88 13.10 12.65
CA ALA A 39 18.15 11.97 11.76
C ALA A 39 17.66 12.24 10.33
N LEU A 40 16.51 12.88 10.20
CA LEU A 40 15.95 13.28 8.90
C LEU A 40 16.86 14.25 8.16
N GLN A 41 17.32 15.30 8.83
CA GLN A 41 18.25 16.28 8.23
C GLN A 41 19.58 15.62 7.84
N GLY A 42 20.09 14.72 8.68
CA GLY A 42 21.30 13.94 8.38
C GLY A 42 21.12 13.05 7.14
N LEU A 43 19.95 12.39 7.01
CA LEU A 43 19.63 11.56 5.84
C LEU A 43 19.48 12.39 4.56
N LEU A 44 18.80 13.55 4.64
CA LEU A 44 18.69 14.48 3.51
C LEU A 44 20.07 15.00 3.07
N ARG A 45 20.97 15.27 4.02
CA ARG A 45 22.36 15.64 3.71
C ARG A 45 23.09 14.53 2.99
N GLN A 46 23.01 13.29 3.47
CA GLN A 46 23.61 12.12 2.80
C GLN A 46 23.06 11.94 1.37
N MET A 47 21.75 12.13 1.16
CA MET A 47 21.14 12.08 -0.16
C MET A 47 21.71 13.16 -1.09
N LEU A 48 21.86 14.39 -0.59
CA LEU A 48 22.45 15.50 -1.35
C LEU A 48 23.90 15.18 -1.72
N ASP A 49 24.70 14.74 -0.77
CA ASP A 49 26.14 14.39 -0.99
C ASP A 49 26.30 13.24 -1.98
N ALA A 50 25.33 12.33 -2.02
CA ALA A 50 25.29 11.23 -2.98
C ALA A 50 24.76 11.65 -4.38
N GLY A 51 24.42 12.94 -4.58
CA GLY A 51 23.94 13.49 -5.84
C GLY A 51 22.46 13.27 -6.11
N CYS A 52 21.64 13.01 -5.09
CA CYS A 52 20.19 13.01 -5.27
C CYS A 52 19.70 14.44 -5.49
N THR A 53 18.95 14.65 -6.56
CA THR A 53 18.36 15.96 -6.90
C THR A 53 16.94 16.11 -6.38
N HIS A 54 16.27 14.99 -6.11
CA HIS A 54 14.91 14.91 -5.58
C HIS A 54 14.86 13.92 -4.42
N VAL A 55 13.95 14.17 -3.49
CA VAL A 55 13.63 13.23 -2.40
C VAL A 55 12.12 13.04 -2.37
N VAL A 56 11.69 11.80 -2.34
CA VAL A 56 10.30 11.39 -2.11
C VAL A 56 10.22 10.86 -0.69
N MET A 57 9.27 11.35 0.10
CA MET A 57 9.13 10.86 1.48
C MET A 57 7.68 10.67 1.90
N GLU A 58 7.46 9.67 2.73
CA GLU A 58 6.23 9.52 3.48
C GLU A 58 6.28 10.42 4.71
N VAL A 59 5.29 11.32 4.84
CA VAL A 59 5.18 12.22 5.99
C VAL A 59 4.03 11.76 6.86
N SER A 60 4.33 11.08 7.96
CA SER A 60 3.30 10.59 8.88
C SER A 60 2.61 11.74 9.64
N SER A 61 1.35 11.53 10.04
CA SER A 61 0.62 12.49 10.86
C SER A 61 1.31 12.75 12.21
N HIS A 62 1.95 11.73 12.77
CA HIS A 62 2.80 11.87 13.97
C HIS A 62 3.97 12.83 13.71
N ALA A 63 4.65 12.70 12.57
CA ALA A 63 5.77 13.57 12.23
C ALA A 63 5.33 15.03 12.08
N LEU A 64 4.15 15.25 11.51
CA LEU A 64 3.55 16.60 11.41
C LEU A 64 3.15 17.14 12.77
N ALA A 65 2.51 16.32 13.62
CA ALA A 65 2.10 16.72 14.95
C ALA A 65 3.31 17.01 15.88
N LEU A 66 4.38 16.22 15.75
CA LEU A 66 5.60 16.32 16.54
C LEU A 66 6.68 17.23 15.91
N HIS A 67 6.34 17.98 14.87
CA HIS A 67 7.23 18.96 14.22
C HIS A 67 8.53 18.37 13.64
N ARG A 68 8.54 17.09 13.26
CA ARG A 68 9.77 16.43 12.74
C ARG A 68 10.22 16.94 11.38
N VAL A 69 9.29 17.54 10.62
CA VAL A 69 9.53 18.01 9.25
C VAL A 69 9.51 19.54 9.14
N ASP A 70 9.40 20.25 10.25
CA ASP A 70 9.43 21.70 10.25
C ASP A 70 10.77 22.20 9.67
N GLY A 71 10.69 23.27 8.87
CA GLY A 71 11.86 23.81 8.17
C GLY A 71 12.22 23.10 6.85
N ILE A 72 11.51 22.05 6.46
CA ILE A 72 11.67 21.45 5.12
C ILE A 72 10.70 22.12 4.15
N PRO A 73 11.19 22.85 3.13
CA PRO A 73 10.34 23.48 2.12
C PRO A 73 9.94 22.41 1.07
N PHE A 74 8.80 21.77 1.25
CA PHE A 74 8.32 20.80 0.27
C PHE A 74 7.92 21.48 -1.04
N THR A 75 8.41 20.98 -2.16
CA THR A 75 7.97 21.42 -3.48
C THR A 75 6.52 20.98 -3.72
N VAL A 76 6.23 19.73 -3.42
CA VAL A 76 4.89 19.14 -3.58
C VAL A 76 4.51 18.38 -2.33
N GLY A 77 3.33 18.64 -1.79
CA GLY A 77 2.65 17.80 -0.80
C GLY A 77 1.54 17.00 -1.48
N ALA A 78 1.37 15.73 -1.11
CA ALA A 78 0.32 14.89 -1.67
C ALA A 78 -0.59 14.33 -0.57
N PHE A 79 -1.91 14.36 -0.80
CA PHE A 79 -2.93 13.78 0.07
C PHE A 79 -3.57 12.57 -0.60
N THR A 80 -3.44 11.41 0.01
CA THR A 80 -4.00 10.15 -0.48
C THR A 80 -5.43 9.93 -0.01
N ASN A 81 -5.63 9.82 1.30
CA ASN A 81 -6.91 9.59 1.95
C ASN A 81 -6.84 9.90 3.46
N LEU A 82 -8.01 9.90 4.11
CA LEU A 82 -8.16 9.99 5.55
C LEU A 82 -9.18 8.95 6.03
N THR A 83 -8.69 7.79 6.45
CA THR A 83 -9.47 6.73 7.08
C THR A 83 -9.14 6.60 8.56
N GLU A 84 -9.98 5.96 9.34
CA GLU A 84 -9.78 5.78 10.77
C GLU A 84 -8.47 5.03 11.04
N ASP A 85 -7.53 5.73 11.69
CA ASP A 85 -6.24 5.19 12.13
C ASP A 85 -5.62 6.14 13.17
N HIS A 86 -4.66 5.65 13.94
CA HIS A 86 -3.87 6.45 14.87
C HIS A 86 -4.68 7.25 15.92
N LEU A 87 -5.90 6.81 16.28
CA LEU A 87 -6.73 7.48 17.29
C LEU A 87 -6.20 7.28 18.71
N ASP A 88 -5.35 6.29 18.93
CA ASP A 88 -4.54 6.15 20.13
C ASP A 88 -3.69 7.39 20.43
N PHE A 89 -3.14 8.01 19.38
CA PHE A 89 -2.34 9.23 19.43
C PHE A 89 -3.17 10.50 19.25
N HIS A 90 -3.94 10.62 18.16
CA HIS A 90 -4.65 11.84 17.79
C HIS A 90 -5.98 12.05 18.54
N LYS A 91 -6.53 10.99 19.15
CA LYS A 91 -7.79 10.95 19.94
C LYS A 91 -9.06 11.12 19.09
N THR A 92 -9.07 11.96 18.05
CA THR A 92 -10.24 12.16 17.18
C THR A 92 -9.82 12.25 15.70
N MET A 93 -10.77 11.98 14.80
CA MET A 93 -10.55 12.11 13.36
C MET A 93 -10.29 13.57 12.93
N GLU A 94 -10.89 14.52 13.62
CA GLU A 94 -10.66 15.97 13.38
C GLU A 94 -9.22 16.34 13.70
N ALA A 95 -8.69 15.92 14.86
CA ALA A 95 -7.29 16.17 15.23
C ALA A 95 -6.32 15.44 14.28
N TYR A 96 -6.65 14.22 13.85
CA TYR A 96 -5.88 13.48 12.87
C TYR A 96 -5.85 14.19 11.50
N GLY A 97 -7.01 14.64 11.00
CA GLY A 97 -7.12 15.41 9.77
C GLY A 97 -6.36 16.76 9.86
N ALA A 98 -6.50 17.47 10.97
CA ALA A 98 -5.78 18.73 11.21
C ALA A 98 -4.25 18.53 11.24
N ALA A 99 -3.75 17.43 11.80
CA ALA A 99 -2.34 17.11 11.78
C ALA A 99 -1.85 16.89 10.33
N LYS A 100 -2.56 16.10 9.52
CA LYS A 100 -2.22 15.90 8.09
C LYS A 100 -2.27 17.21 7.28
N ALA A 101 -3.24 18.09 7.55
CA ALA A 101 -3.40 19.37 6.85
C ALA A 101 -2.18 20.30 7.01
N ARG A 102 -1.36 20.12 8.05
CA ARG A 102 -0.14 20.92 8.24
C ARG A 102 0.84 20.79 7.07
N LEU A 103 0.89 19.65 6.37
CA LEU A 103 1.75 19.47 5.20
C LEU A 103 1.48 20.53 4.12
N PHE A 104 0.21 20.93 3.96
CA PHE A 104 -0.22 21.86 2.91
C PHE A 104 0.07 23.32 3.24
N ARG A 105 0.58 23.59 4.44
CA ARG A 105 1.19 24.87 4.81
C ARG A 105 2.69 24.91 4.54
N LEU A 106 3.32 23.74 4.35
CA LEU A 106 4.76 23.57 4.18
C LEU A 106 5.17 23.29 2.72
N CYS A 107 4.21 23.15 1.80
CA CYS A 107 4.49 22.87 0.40
C CYS A 107 4.07 24.02 -0.53
N ARG A 108 4.64 24.04 -1.75
CA ARG A 108 4.27 25.02 -2.79
C ARG A 108 3.03 24.58 -3.55
N THR A 109 2.95 23.29 -3.91
CA THR A 109 1.80 22.69 -4.61
C THR A 109 1.24 21.55 -3.78
N GLY A 110 -0.06 21.55 -3.56
CA GLY A 110 -0.78 20.48 -2.91
C GLY A 110 -1.52 19.62 -3.93
N VAL A 111 -1.08 18.39 -4.17
CA VAL A 111 -1.80 17.42 -5.01
C VAL A 111 -2.76 16.63 -4.12
N LEU A 112 -4.07 16.76 -4.37
CA LEU A 112 -5.08 16.22 -3.47
C LEU A 112 -6.02 15.25 -4.20
N ASN A 113 -6.23 14.08 -3.61
CA ASN A 113 -7.24 13.14 -4.06
C ASN A 113 -8.64 13.71 -3.78
N ALA A 114 -9.33 14.17 -4.82
CA ALA A 114 -10.66 14.77 -4.73
C ALA A 114 -11.77 13.72 -4.54
N ASP A 115 -11.49 12.45 -4.76
CA ASP A 115 -12.43 11.35 -4.50
C ASP A 115 -12.58 11.06 -2.99
N ASP A 116 -11.62 11.49 -2.16
CA ASP A 116 -11.74 11.48 -0.70
C ASP A 116 -12.21 12.86 -0.19
N PRO A 117 -13.40 12.97 0.43
CA PRO A 117 -13.96 14.26 0.85
C PRO A 117 -13.09 15.04 1.85
N ALA A 118 -12.18 14.37 2.56
CA ALA A 118 -11.27 14.99 3.51
C ALA A 118 -10.23 15.90 2.84
N TYR A 119 -10.10 15.89 1.49
CA TYR A 119 -9.24 16.86 0.81
C TYR A 119 -9.60 18.31 1.17
N ARG A 120 -10.88 18.58 1.48
CA ARG A 120 -11.34 19.91 1.92
C ARG A 120 -10.74 20.32 3.26
N THR A 121 -10.56 19.35 4.16
CA THR A 121 -9.87 19.57 5.44
C THR A 121 -8.40 19.90 5.21
N MET A 122 -7.75 19.25 4.23
CA MET A 122 -6.36 19.54 3.88
C MET A 122 -6.15 20.96 3.36
N LEU A 123 -7.18 21.55 2.76
CA LEU A 123 -7.14 22.93 2.25
C LEU A 123 -7.41 23.99 3.30
N GLN A 124 -7.84 23.63 4.52
CA GLN A 124 -8.10 24.59 5.58
C GLN A 124 -6.79 25.24 6.08
N GLY A 125 -6.62 26.51 5.76
CA GLY A 125 -5.40 27.25 6.08
C GLY A 125 -4.17 26.81 5.29
N ALA A 126 -4.35 26.12 4.16
CA ALA A 126 -3.26 25.76 3.25
C ALA A 126 -2.64 27.01 2.63
N ALA A 127 -1.32 27.01 2.45
CA ALA A 127 -0.55 28.05 1.76
C ALA A 127 -0.15 27.66 0.33
N CYS A 128 -0.46 26.43 -0.08
CA CYS A 128 -0.08 25.88 -1.36
C CYS A 128 -1.08 26.18 -2.48
N THR A 129 -0.63 26.05 -3.72
CA THR A 129 -1.52 26.00 -4.89
C THR A 129 -2.13 24.60 -4.98
N PRO A 130 -3.46 24.44 -4.86
CA PRO A 130 -4.08 23.12 -4.93
C PRO A 130 -4.15 22.61 -6.37
N LEU A 131 -3.90 21.31 -6.55
CA LEU A 131 -4.09 20.54 -7.77
C LEU A 131 -4.95 19.33 -7.42
N LEU A 132 -6.22 19.36 -7.80
CA LEU A 132 -7.15 18.27 -7.55
C LEU A 132 -6.99 17.18 -8.60
N VAL A 133 -6.90 15.93 -8.15
CA VAL A 133 -6.87 14.74 -9.01
C VAL A 133 -7.94 13.75 -8.55
N GLY A 134 -8.56 13.01 -9.46
CA GLY A 134 -9.63 12.08 -9.10
C GLY A 134 -10.42 11.57 -10.30
N THR A 135 -11.57 10.95 -10.04
CA THR A 135 -12.50 10.45 -11.08
C THR A 135 -13.63 11.47 -11.37
N GLY A 136 -13.80 12.45 -10.50
CA GLY A 136 -14.83 13.48 -10.63
C GLY A 136 -14.49 14.54 -11.68
N LYS A 137 -15.54 15.23 -12.19
CA LYS A 137 -15.41 16.26 -13.25
C LYS A 137 -14.59 17.49 -12.84
N ASP A 138 -14.52 17.77 -11.55
CA ASP A 138 -13.82 18.93 -11.01
C ASP A 138 -12.31 18.70 -10.84
N ALA A 139 -11.85 17.47 -11.10
CA ALA A 139 -10.43 17.13 -11.04
C ALA A 139 -9.68 17.67 -12.27
N ALA A 140 -8.53 18.32 -12.03
CA ALA A 140 -7.64 18.82 -13.09
C ALA A 140 -6.95 17.70 -13.87
N LEU A 141 -6.67 16.58 -13.17
CA LEU A 141 -6.27 15.31 -13.77
C LEU A 141 -7.34 14.28 -13.42
N ARG A 142 -7.95 13.68 -14.44
CA ARG A 142 -9.10 12.79 -14.27
C ARG A 142 -8.86 11.43 -14.91
N ALA A 143 -9.18 10.35 -14.17
CA ALA A 143 -9.23 9.01 -14.75
C ALA A 143 -10.59 8.75 -15.37
N GLU A 144 -10.57 8.27 -16.60
CA GLU A 144 -11.73 7.80 -17.35
C GLU A 144 -11.49 6.38 -17.87
N GLN A 145 -12.55 5.68 -18.27
CA GLN A 145 -12.49 4.34 -18.85
C GLN A 145 -11.65 3.35 -18.01
N VAL A 146 -11.79 3.43 -16.68
CA VAL A 146 -11.03 2.59 -15.75
C VAL A 146 -11.41 1.11 -15.93
N GLN A 147 -10.41 0.28 -16.19
CA GLN A 147 -10.51 -1.17 -16.25
C GLN A 147 -9.68 -1.80 -15.14
N LEU A 148 -10.33 -2.57 -14.30
CA LEU A 148 -9.68 -3.33 -13.24
C LEU A 148 -9.51 -4.78 -13.71
N ALA A 149 -8.28 -5.28 -13.66
CA ALA A 149 -7.93 -6.64 -14.01
C ALA A 149 -7.14 -7.29 -12.86
N PRO A 150 -7.05 -8.64 -12.82
CA PRO A 150 -6.36 -9.36 -11.74
C PRO A 150 -4.87 -9.04 -11.61
N ASP A 151 -4.24 -8.56 -12.68
CA ASP A 151 -2.79 -8.30 -12.76
C ASP A 151 -2.46 -6.84 -13.07
N HIS A 152 -3.47 -5.99 -13.36
CA HIS A 152 -3.21 -4.60 -13.72
C HIS A 152 -4.44 -3.69 -13.58
N VAL A 153 -4.19 -2.39 -13.66
CA VAL A 153 -5.22 -1.37 -13.91
C VAL A 153 -4.88 -0.67 -15.22
N ALA A 154 -5.87 -0.48 -16.09
CA ALA A 154 -5.77 0.36 -17.27
C ALA A 154 -6.78 1.50 -17.20
N MET A 155 -6.38 2.69 -17.68
CA MET A 155 -7.24 3.87 -17.69
C MET A 155 -6.78 4.89 -18.72
N GLU A 156 -7.70 5.75 -19.13
CA GLU A 156 -7.40 7.00 -19.81
C GLU A 156 -7.28 8.11 -18.77
N VAL A 157 -6.21 8.89 -18.83
CA VAL A 157 -6.01 10.07 -17.97
C VAL A 157 -6.18 11.33 -18.79
N ARG A 158 -7.07 12.23 -18.36
CA ARG A 158 -7.33 13.51 -19.01
C ARG A 158 -6.79 14.69 -18.22
N GLU A 159 -6.19 15.63 -18.94
CA GLU A 159 -5.76 16.95 -18.47
C GLU A 159 -6.27 18.01 -19.45
N GLY A 160 -7.43 18.60 -19.17
CA GLY A 160 -8.11 19.47 -20.13
C GLY A 160 -8.45 18.71 -21.43
N GLU A 161 -7.91 19.17 -22.57
CA GLU A 161 -8.09 18.52 -23.86
C GLU A 161 -7.09 17.38 -24.13
N LYS A 162 -6.01 17.29 -23.32
CA LYS A 162 -5.02 16.22 -23.46
C LYS A 162 -5.53 14.93 -22.85
N ALA A 163 -5.21 13.81 -23.48
CA ALA A 163 -5.48 12.49 -22.95
C ALA A 163 -4.27 11.57 -23.17
N ALA A 164 -4.03 10.68 -22.21
CA ALA A 164 -3.01 9.65 -22.31
C ALA A 164 -3.52 8.34 -21.71
N HIS A 165 -3.17 7.21 -22.31
CA HIS A 165 -3.50 5.90 -21.77
C HIS A 165 -2.35 5.38 -20.89
N VAL A 166 -2.70 4.76 -19.79
CA VAL A 166 -1.73 4.08 -18.90
C VAL A 166 -2.25 2.72 -18.49
N ARG A 167 -1.34 1.73 -18.51
CA ARG A 167 -1.56 0.39 -17.96
C ARG A 167 -0.49 0.15 -16.90
N ILE A 168 -0.92 -0.11 -15.66
CA ILE A 168 -0.05 -0.24 -14.49
C ILE A 168 -0.20 -1.66 -13.95
N GLY A 169 0.90 -2.41 -13.85
CA GLY A 169 0.95 -3.80 -13.37
C GLY A 169 0.74 -3.95 -11.86
N ILE A 170 -0.12 -3.12 -11.28
CA ILE A 170 -0.53 -3.16 -9.87
C ILE A 170 -2.06 -3.19 -9.86
N PRO A 171 -2.69 -4.31 -9.50
CA PRO A 171 -4.15 -4.42 -9.48
C PRO A 171 -4.77 -3.62 -8.33
N GLY A 172 -6.08 -3.40 -8.42
CA GLY A 172 -6.88 -2.78 -7.36
C GLY A 172 -7.23 -1.31 -7.62
N ARG A 173 -8.43 -0.93 -7.19
CA ARG A 173 -9.00 0.40 -7.40
C ARG A 173 -8.13 1.53 -6.83
N PHE A 174 -7.46 1.30 -5.68
CA PHE A 174 -6.53 2.27 -5.07
C PHE A 174 -5.37 2.67 -6.02
N THR A 175 -5.00 1.81 -6.99
CA THR A 175 -3.97 2.12 -8.00
C THR A 175 -4.38 3.30 -8.87
N VAL A 176 -5.68 3.49 -9.13
CA VAL A 176 -6.20 4.64 -9.88
C VAL A 176 -5.83 5.94 -9.15
N SER A 177 -6.22 6.06 -7.89
CA SER A 177 -5.95 7.27 -7.08
C SER A 177 -4.44 7.49 -6.89
N ASN A 178 -3.67 6.44 -6.61
CA ASN A 178 -2.22 6.52 -6.45
C ASN A 178 -1.52 6.96 -7.75
N ALA A 179 -1.98 6.46 -8.90
CA ALA A 179 -1.47 6.88 -10.20
C ALA A 179 -1.80 8.34 -10.50
N LEU A 180 -3.04 8.75 -10.29
CA LEU A 180 -3.46 10.15 -10.48
C LEU A 180 -2.67 11.12 -9.58
N LEU A 181 -2.42 10.74 -8.31
CA LEU A 181 -1.56 11.53 -7.42
C LEU A 181 -0.13 11.61 -7.95
N THR A 182 0.42 10.50 -8.45
CA THR A 182 1.77 10.48 -9.04
C THR A 182 1.85 11.35 -10.28
N LEU A 183 0.83 11.31 -11.15
CA LEU A 183 0.74 12.16 -12.33
C LEU A 183 0.53 13.64 -11.97
N GLY A 184 -0.22 13.92 -10.90
CA GLY A 184 -0.35 15.28 -10.35
C GLY A 184 0.98 15.83 -9.84
N ILE A 185 1.80 15.00 -9.19
CA ILE A 185 3.15 15.36 -8.77
C ILE A 185 4.04 15.60 -9.99
N ALA A 186 3.97 14.73 -11.01
CA ALA A 186 4.69 14.91 -12.28
C ALA A 186 4.38 16.25 -12.92
N ARG A 187 3.09 16.59 -13.04
CA ARG A 187 2.63 17.88 -13.54
C ARG A 187 3.16 19.06 -12.73
N ALA A 188 3.09 18.98 -11.39
CA ALA A 188 3.59 20.03 -10.50
C ALA A 188 5.09 20.27 -10.66
N LEU A 189 5.83 19.28 -11.15
CA LEU A 189 7.27 19.33 -11.45
C LEU A 189 7.57 19.63 -12.92
N GLY A 190 6.55 19.90 -13.75
CA GLY A 190 6.73 20.23 -15.18
C GLY A 190 6.98 19.03 -16.09
N ILE A 191 6.74 17.81 -15.63
CA ILE A 191 6.85 16.57 -16.42
C ILE A 191 5.59 16.41 -17.27
N GLY A 192 5.76 16.09 -18.55
CA GLY A 192 4.66 15.88 -19.49
C GLY A 192 3.80 14.66 -19.14
N LEU A 193 2.48 14.75 -19.42
CA LEU A 193 1.52 13.69 -19.09
C LEU A 193 1.90 12.35 -19.75
N GLU A 194 2.25 12.35 -21.04
CA GLU A 194 2.60 11.15 -21.79
C GLU A 194 3.85 10.45 -21.24
N ASP A 195 4.91 11.24 -20.89
CA ASP A 195 6.15 10.70 -20.34
C ASP A 195 5.91 10.11 -18.94
N ALA A 196 5.13 10.80 -18.12
CA ALA A 196 4.77 10.31 -16.80
C ALA A 196 3.90 9.03 -16.86
N CYS A 197 2.94 8.95 -17.78
CA CYS A 197 2.14 7.74 -18.03
C CYS A 197 3.02 6.57 -18.51
N ARG A 198 3.97 6.83 -19.43
CA ARG A 198 4.92 5.83 -19.90
C ARG A 198 5.79 5.29 -18.76
N ALA A 199 6.32 6.16 -17.93
CA ALA A 199 7.10 5.77 -16.76
C ALA A 199 6.29 4.95 -15.75
N LEU A 200 5.02 5.33 -15.48
CA LEU A 200 4.13 4.55 -14.63
C LEU A 200 3.81 3.16 -15.20
N GLY A 201 3.68 3.03 -16.51
CA GLY A 201 3.45 1.75 -17.17
C GLY A 201 4.58 0.72 -16.96
N THR A 202 5.77 1.17 -16.60
CA THR A 202 6.93 0.31 -16.27
C THR A 202 7.15 0.18 -14.77
N ALA A 203 6.31 0.80 -13.93
CA ALA A 203 6.47 0.75 -12.49
C ALA A 203 6.14 -0.65 -11.96
N ALA A 204 7.08 -1.21 -11.21
CA ALA A 204 6.84 -2.41 -10.43
C ALA A 204 6.05 -2.08 -9.16
N GLY A 205 5.23 -3.03 -8.70
CA GLY A 205 4.56 -2.95 -7.41
C GLY A 205 5.56 -2.93 -6.25
N VAL A 206 5.07 -2.63 -5.07
CA VAL A 206 5.86 -2.72 -3.84
C VAL A 206 5.88 -4.17 -3.38
N LYS A 207 7.07 -4.74 -3.16
CA LYS A 207 7.23 -6.11 -2.70
C LYS A 207 6.41 -6.37 -1.43
N GLY A 208 5.55 -7.39 -1.49
CA GLY A 208 4.68 -7.77 -0.39
C GLY A 208 3.49 -6.85 -0.14
N ARG A 209 3.12 -6.00 -1.10
CA ARG A 209 1.92 -5.14 -1.07
C ARG A 209 1.12 -5.32 -2.34
N ILE A 210 0.08 -6.15 -2.28
CA ILE A 210 -0.71 -6.59 -3.46
C ILE A 210 0.23 -6.98 -4.62
N GLU A 211 1.28 -7.70 -4.27
CA GLU A 211 2.29 -8.14 -5.21
C GLU A 211 1.74 -9.31 -6.04
N VAL A 212 1.62 -9.11 -7.33
CA VAL A 212 1.24 -10.16 -8.26
C VAL A 212 2.44 -11.08 -8.48
N VAL A 213 2.27 -12.36 -8.12
CA VAL A 213 3.29 -13.38 -8.38
C VAL A 213 3.14 -13.89 -9.80
N PRO A 214 4.18 -13.84 -10.65
CA PRO A 214 4.12 -14.43 -11.98
C PRO A 214 3.83 -15.93 -11.91
N THR A 215 2.77 -16.39 -12.58
CA THR A 215 2.35 -17.79 -12.64
C THR A 215 2.29 -18.27 -14.09
N PRO A 216 3.45 -18.37 -14.79
CA PRO A 216 3.47 -18.70 -16.21
C PRO A 216 2.85 -20.08 -16.47
N GLY A 217 1.94 -20.15 -17.47
CA GLY A 217 1.24 -21.38 -17.85
C GLY A 217 0.16 -21.82 -16.86
N ARG A 218 -0.32 -20.91 -16.00
CA ARG A 218 -1.44 -21.13 -15.09
C ARG A 218 -2.55 -20.11 -15.35
N ASP A 219 -3.78 -20.54 -15.18
CA ASP A 219 -4.99 -19.75 -15.43
C ASP A 219 -5.57 -19.19 -14.11
N TYR A 220 -4.76 -19.04 -13.07
CA TYR A 220 -5.11 -18.41 -11.79
C TYR A 220 -4.10 -17.34 -11.41
N THR A 221 -4.51 -16.42 -10.55
CA THR A 221 -3.63 -15.33 -10.06
C THR A 221 -3.25 -15.56 -8.60
N VAL A 222 -2.01 -15.23 -8.24
CA VAL A 222 -1.52 -15.24 -6.86
C VAL A 222 -1.09 -13.85 -6.45
N LEU A 223 -1.61 -13.39 -5.32
CA LEU A 223 -1.24 -12.13 -4.68
C LEU A 223 -0.52 -12.40 -3.37
N ILE A 224 0.52 -11.63 -3.09
CA ILE A 224 1.17 -11.57 -1.78
C ILE A 224 0.86 -10.22 -1.13
N ASP A 225 0.41 -10.25 0.13
CA ASP A 225 0.19 -9.02 0.90
C ASP A 225 0.64 -9.16 2.36
N TYR A 226 0.98 -8.04 2.98
CA TYR A 226 1.40 -7.96 4.38
C TYR A 226 0.22 -7.89 5.36
N ALA A 227 -1.01 -7.98 4.91
CA ALA A 227 -2.23 -7.92 5.72
C ALA A 227 -2.19 -8.92 6.88
N HIS A 228 -1.99 -8.43 8.11
CA HIS A 228 -1.82 -9.21 9.33
C HIS A 228 -2.70 -8.71 10.49
N THR A 229 -3.67 -7.83 10.18
CA THR A 229 -4.73 -7.33 11.07
C THR A 229 -6.10 -7.62 10.44
N PRO A 230 -7.20 -7.63 11.21
CA PRO A 230 -8.54 -7.81 10.65
C PRO A 230 -8.86 -6.82 9.54
N ASP A 231 -8.68 -5.53 9.78
CA ASP A 231 -8.98 -4.46 8.81
C ASP A 231 -8.12 -4.57 7.54
N ALA A 232 -6.82 -4.89 7.69
CA ALA A 232 -5.95 -5.07 6.53
C ALA A 232 -6.36 -6.31 5.71
N LEU A 233 -6.79 -7.40 6.38
CA LEU A 233 -7.28 -8.61 5.71
C LEU A 233 -8.59 -8.35 5.00
N GLU A 234 -9.52 -7.61 5.61
CA GLU A 234 -10.76 -7.16 5.01
C GLU A 234 -10.48 -6.33 3.74
N ASN A 235 -9.62 -5.34 3.86
CA ASN A 235 -9.26 -4.46 2.74
C ASN A 235 -8.66 -5.23 1.56
N ILE A 236 -7.71 -6.16 1.80
CA ILE A 236 -7.11 -6.92 0.69
C ILE A 236 -8.11 -7.88 0.06
N LEU A 237 -8.95 -8.57 0.85
CA LEU A 237 -9.93 -9.51 0.32
C LEU A 237 -11.05 -8.79 -0.45
N THR A 238 -11.54 -7.66 0.05
CA THR A 238 -12.50 -6.81 -0.65
C THR A 238 -11.91 -6.30 -1.97
N THR A 239 -10.68 -5.78 -1.92
CA THR A 239 -9.97 -5.32 -3.13
C THR A 239 -9.79 -6.45 -4.13
N ALA A 240 -9.36 -7.64 -3.69
CA ALA A 240 -9.17 -8.78 -4.56
C ALA A 240 -10.49 -9.27 -5.18
N ARG A 241 -11.60 -9.19 -4.43
CA ARG A 241 -12.94 -9.57 -4.91
C ARG A 241 -13.39 -8.73 -6.12
N ASP A 242 -13.04 -7.46 -6.18
CA ASP A 242 -13.42 -6.55 -7.27
C ASP A 242 -13.00 -7.05 -8.67
N PHE A 243 -11.96 -7.89 -8.75
CA PHE A 243 -11.40 -8.40 -10.01
C PHE A 243 -11.23 -9.92 -10.04
N THR A 244 -11.82 -10.66 -9.09
CA THR A 244 -11.83 -12.13 -9.07
C THR A 244 -13.02 -12.64 -9.87
N ALA A 245 -12.76 -13.38 -10.95
CA ALA A 245 -13.82 -14.02 -11.74
C ALA A 245 -14.16 -15.42 -11.21
N GLY A 246 -13.21 -16.14 -10.61
CA GLY A 246 -13.39 -17.45 -10.00
C GLY A 246 -13.55 -17.38 -8.48
N ARG A 247 -12.93 -18.34 -7.77
CA ARG A 247 -12.96 -18.37 -6.29
C ARG A 247 -11.87 -17.44 -5.72
N LEU A 248 -12.20 -16.74 -4.65
CA LEU A 248 -11.22 -16.04 -3.82
C LEU A 248 -10.74 -16.97 -2.71
N ILE A 249 -9.47 -17.32 -2.73
CA ILE A 249 -8.82 -18.24 -1.79
C ILE A 249 -7.91 -17.44 -0.87
N CYS A 250 -8.18 -17.47 0.44
CA CYS A 250 -7.38 -16.77 1.44
C CYS A 250 -6.44 -17.74 2.17
N VAL A 251 -5.12 -17.53 2.06
CA VAL A 251 -4.09 -18.27 2.78
C VAL A 251 -3.48 -17.35 3.83
N PHE A 252 -3.75 -17.58 5.10
CA PHE A 252 -3.30 -16.69 6.16
C PHE A 252 -3.01 -17.41 7.48
N GLY A 253 -2.37 -16.70 8.39
CA GLY A 253 -2.12 -17.10 9.76
C GLY A 253 -1.87 -15.88 10.63
N CYS A 254 -1.72 -16.08 11.94
CA CYS A 254 -1.42 -15.03 12.90
C CYS A 254 -0.06 -15.26 13.58
N GLY A 255 0.57 -14.17 14.01
CA GLY A 255 1.80 -14.23 14.77
C GLY A 255 1.56 -14.64 16.23
N GLY A 256 2.49 -15.41 16.79
CA GLY A 256 2.59 -15.66 18.22
C GLY A 256 3.22 -14.47 18.96
N ASP A 257 3.06 -14.42 20.28
CA ASP A 257 3.54 -13.35 21.16
C ASP A 257 3.07 -11.96 20.69
N ARG A 258 1.82 -11.90 20.23
CA ARG A 258 1.14 -10.71 19.71
C ARG A 258 -0.32 -10.71 20.22
N ASP A 259 -1.05 -9.67 19.87
CA ASP A 259 -2.46 -9.55 20.19
C ASP A 259 -3.24 -10.81 19.76
N ARG A 260 -3.77 -11.51 20.75
CA ARG A 260 -4.57 -12.74 20.56
C ARG A 260 -5.99 -12.42 20.14
N GLY A 261 -6.52 -11.25 20.54
CA GLY A 261 -7.89 -10.82 20.23
C GLY A 261 -8.17 -10.72 18.75
N LYS A 262 -7.18 -10.38 17.95
CA LYS A 262 -7.30 -10.28 16.48
C LYS A 262 -7.47 -11.64 15.79
N ARG A 263 -7.04 -12.76 16.41
CA ARG A 263 -7.04 -14.10 15.77
C ARG A 263 -8.43 -14.55 15.34
N PRO A 264 -9.44 -14.58 16.25
CA PRO A 264 -10.80 -14.94 15.85
C PRO A 264 -11.41 -13.91 14.88
N LEU A 265 -11.10 -12.61 15.01
CA LEU A 265 -11.60 -11.59 14.11
C LEU A 265 -11.08 -11.80 12.68
N MET A 266 -9.80 -12.13 12.50
CA MET A 266 -9.24 -12.47 11.19
C MET A 266 -9.89 -13.75 10.61
N GLY A 267 -10.21 -14.73 11.45
CA GLY A 267 -10.98 -15.92 11.06
C GLY A 267 -12.35 -15.57 10.52
N ALA A 268 -13.07 -14.69 11.22
CA ALA A 268 -14.42 -14.22 10.83
C ALA A 268 -14.36 -13.46 9.48
N VAL A 269 -13.46 -12.49 9.35
CA VAL A 269 -13.27 -11.70 8.11
C VAL A 269 -12.96 -12.61 6.91
N ALA A 270 -12.03 -13.57 7.09
CA ALA A 270 -11.70 -14.49 6.01
C ALA A 270 -12.90 -15.36 5.62
N ALA A 271 -13.68 -15.84 6.60
CA ALA A 271 -14.88 -16.67 6.34
C ALA A 271 -15.99 -15.89 5.64
N GLU A 272 -16.12 -14.61 5.91
CA GLU A 272 -17.10 -13.75 5.25
C GLU A 272 -16.73 -13.51 3.78
N LEU A 273 -15.50 -13.08 3.51
CA LEU A 273 -15.09 -12.52 2.23
C LEU A 273 -14.48 -13.52 1.24
N ALA A 274 -13.81 -14.58 1.72
CA ALA A 274 -13.23 -15.59 0.87
C ALA A 274 -14.19 -16.76 0.58
N ASP A 275 -14.00 -17.47 -0.54
CA ASP A 275 -14.74 -18.67 -0.90
C ASP A 275 -14.06 -19.94 -0.37
N VAL A 276 -12.73 -19.89 -0.20
CA VAL A 276 -11.93 -20.98 0.35
C VAL A 276 -10.94 -20.42 1.35
N LEU A 277 -10.86 -21.03 2.54
CA LEU A 277 -9.93 -20.64 3.58
C LEU A 277 -8.82 -21.67 3.74
N VAL A 278 -7.60 -21.19 3.88
CA VAL A 278 -6.42 -22.02 4.22
C VAL A 278 -5.73 -21.38 5.42
N VAL A 279 -5.98 -21.94 6.60
CA VAL A 279 -5.40 -21.44 7.84
C VAL A 279 -4.07 -22.13 8.10
N THR A 280 -3.02 -21.36 8.29
CA THR A 280 -1.66 -21.85 8.43
C THR A 280 -0.86 -21.09 9.48
N SER A 281 0.39 -21.47 9.71
CA SER A 281 1.31 -20.74 10.57
C SER A 281 1.84 -19.49 9.89
N ASP A 282 2.02 -18.43 10.68
CA ASP A 282 2.80 -17.23 10.33
C ASP A 282 4.16 -17.25 11.04
N ASN A 283 4.44 -16.36 11.97
CA ASN A 283 5.58 -16.35 12.88
C ASN A 283 5.11 -16.83 14.27
N PRO A 284 5.11 -18.11 14.59
CA PRO A 284 4.55 -18.58 15.86
C PRO A 284 5.36 -18.15 17.08
N ARG A 285 6.64 -17.78 16.88
CA ARG A 285 7.57 -17.41 17.96
C ARG A 285 7.59 -18.47 19.05
N THR A 286 7.29 -18.10 20.31
CA THR A 286 7.34 -19.04 21.44
C THR A 286 6.02 -19.83 21.60
N GLU A 287 4.95 -19.45 20.89
CA GLU A 287 3.67 -20.15 20.99
C GLU A 287 3.62 -21.40 20.09
N GLU A 288 2.84 -22.39 20.49
CA GLU A 288 2.59 -23.59 19.69
C GLU A 288 1.70 -23.23 18.47
N PRO A 289 2.15 -23.53 17.21
CA PRO A 289 1.45 -23.10 16.01
C PRO A 289 -0.02 -23.54 15.94
N MET A 290 -0.33 -24.76 16.41
CA MET A 290 -1.71 -25.26 16.39
C MET A 290 -2.59 -24.59 17.43
N ALA A 291 -2.03 -24.02 18.52
CA ALA A 291 -2.80 -23.22 19.47
C ALA A 291 -3.28 -21.93 18.81
N ILE A 292 -2.39 -21.25 18.09
CA ILE A 292 -2.73 -20.04 17.32
C ILE A 292 -3.81 -20.35 16.26
N ILE A 293 -3.63 -21.44 15.50
CA ILE A 293 -4.59 -21.87 14.47
C ILE A 293 -5.97 -22.15 15.08
N ARG A 294 -6.04 -22.80 16.24
CA ARG A 294 -7.33 -23.06 16.93
C ARG A 294 -8.04 -21.77 17.34
N GLU A 295 -7.32 -20.75 17.76
CA GLU A 295 -7.89 -19.45 18.07
C GLU A 295 -8.44 -18.73 16.83
N ILE A 296 -7.77 -18.87 15.67
CA ILE A 296 -8.30 -18.37 14.39
C ILE A 296 -9.59 -19.12 14.03
N LEU A 297 -9.57 -20.45 14.10
CA LEU A 297 -10.72 -21.29 13.76
C LEU A 297 -11.93 -21.02 14.66
N ALA A 298 -11.72 -20.66 15.93
CA ALA A 298 -12.80 -20.30 16.85
C ALA A 298 -13.60 -19.05 16.40
N GLY A 299 -13.02 -18.21 15.54
CA GLY A 299 -13.71 -17.07 14.95
C GLY A 299 -14.43 -17.36 13.63
N ILE A 300 -14.22 -18.53 13.04
CA ILE A 300 -14.89 -18.94 11.81
C ILE A 300 -16.26 -19.49 12.16
N PRO A 301 -17.37 -18.85 11.70
CA PRO A 301 -18.72 -19.36 11.94
C PRO A 301 -18.92 -20.71 11.25
N GLN A 302 -19.95 -21.45 11.66
CA GLN A 302 -20.32 -22.67 10.93
C GLN A 302 -20.61 -22.30 9.47
N THR A 303 -19.88 -22.94 8.53
CA THR A 303 -19.93 -22.61 7.11
C THR A 303 -19.79 -23.87 6.27
N GLU A 304 -20.43 -23.85 5.10
CA GLU A 304 -20.21 -24.89 4.07
C GLU A 304 -18.97 -24.60 3.18
N LYS A 305 -18.35 -23.43 3.33
CA LYS A 305 -17.14 -23.10 2.60
C LYS A 305 -16.00 -24.04 3.00
N PRO A 306 -15.14 -24.46 2.08
CA PRO A 306 -13.97 -25.27 2.38
C PRO A 306 -12.99 -24.53 3.31
N VAL A 307 -12.68 -25.13 4.45
CA VAL A 307 -11.69 -24.64 5.41
C VAL A 307 -10.60 -25.71 5.57
N TYR A 308 -9.41 -25.39 5.09
CA TYR A 308 -8.23 -26.25 5.19
C TYR A 308 -7.30 -25.77 6.29
N VAL A 309 -6.69 -26.70 7.00
CA VAL A 309 -5.71 -26.42 8.06
C VAL A 309 -4.41 -27.17 7.73
N GLU A 310 -3.34 -26.43 7.55
CA GLU A 310 -2.00 -26.99 7.39
C GLU A 310 -0.99 -26.09 8.12
N LYS A 311 -0.42 -26.58 9.22
CA LYS A 311 0.50 -25.81 10.05
C LYS A 311 1.79 -25.39 9.34
N ASN A 312 2.24 -26.18 8.39
CA ASN A 312 3.43 -25.85 7.60
C ASN A 312 3.05 -24.93 6.44
N ARG A 313 3.42 -23.66 6.52
CA ARG A 313 3.04 -22.64 5.53
C ARG A 313 3.48 -22.99 4.10
N ARG A 314 4.67 -23.56 3.93
CA ARG A 314 5.13 -24.01 2.59
C ARG A 314 4.24 -25.10 2.02
N ARG A 315 3.79 -26.06 2.86
CA ARG A 315 2.85 -27.11 2.45
C ARG A 315 1.48 -26.53 2.15
N ALA A 316 0.99 -25.61 2.99
CA ALA A 316 -0.28 -24.91 2.78
C ALA A 316 -0.32 -24.22 1.42
N ILE A 317 0.72 -23.42 1.08
CA ILE A 317 0.84 -22.76 -0.22
C ILE A 317 0.86 -23.78 -1.36
N ARG A 318 1.71 -24.82 -1.26
CA ARG A 318 1.78 -25.85 -2.31
C ARG A 318 0.47 -26.62 -2.51
N MET A 319 -0.24 -26.89 -1.43
CA MET A 319 -1.56 -27.53 -1.47
C MET A 319 -2.55 -26.60 -2.21
N THR A 320 -2.59 -25.32 -1.85
CA THR A 320 -3.46 -24.32 -2.49
C THR A 320 -3.22 -24.24 -3.99
N LEU A 321 -1.96 -24.11 -4.41
CA LEU A 321 -1.59 -24.05 -5.83
C LEU A 321 -1.95 -25.31 -6.62
N ARG A 322 -2.09 -26.48 -5.96
CA ARG A 322 -2.48 -27.74 -6.62
C ARG A 322 -3.97 -27.85 -6.87
N PHE A 323 -4.82 -27.33 -5.96
CA PHE A 323 -6.27 -27.39 -6.14
C PHE A 323 -6.87 -26.12 -6.76
N ALA A 324 -6.03 -25.12 -7.01
CA ALA A 324 -6.46 -23.91 -7.70
C ALA A 324 -7.00 -24.23 -9.10
N GLN A 325 -8.06 -23.55 -9.48
CA GLN A 325 -8.77 -23.68 -10.74
C GLN A 325 -8.59 -22.42 -11.58
N LYS A 326 -9.07 -22.49 -12.81
CA LYS A 326 -9.10 -21.35 -13.71
C LYS A 326 -9.85 -20.18 -13.07
N ASP A 327 -9.30 -18.99 -13.26
CA ASP A 327 -9.83 -17.71 -12.79
C ASP A 327 -9.86 -17.55 -11.25
N ASP A 328 -9.29 -18.50 -10.49
CA ASP A 328 -9.13 -18.34 -9.04
C ASP A 328 -8.14 -17.23 -8.70
N MET A 329 -8.44 -16.52 -7.61
CA MET A 329 -7.56 -15.56 -6.98
C MET A 329 -7.07 -16.11 -5.65
N ILE A 330 -5.75 -16.26 -5.49
CA ILE A 330 -5.12 -16.73 -4.26
C ILE A 330 -4.45 -15.55 -3.56
N VAL A 331 -4.89 -15.21 -2.36
CA VAL A 331 -4.28 -14.18 -1.52
C VAL A 331 -3.43 -14.85 -0.44
N LEU A 332 -2.11 -14.67 -0.50
CA LEU A 332 -1.15 -15.08 0.52
C LEU A 332 -0.93 -13.92 1.50
N ALA A 333 -1.76 -13.84 2.55
CA ALA A 333 -1.75 -12.75 3.51
C ALA A 333 -0.82 -13.00 4.71
N GLY A 334 -0.33 -11.92 5.30
CA GLY A 334 0.40 -11.87 6.57
C GLY A 334 1.90 -11.62 6.44
N LYS A 335 2.56 -12.25 5.48
CA LYS A 335 4.03 -12.22 5.35
C LYS A 335 4.56 -11.07 4.50
N GLY A 336 3.80 -10.66 3.48
CA GLY A 336 4.25 -9.63 2.56
C GLY A 336 5.68 -9.88 2.05
N HIS A 337 6.57 -8.96 2.33
CA HIS A 337 7.98 -9.01 1.94
C HIS A 337 8.85 -9.94 2.81
N GLU A 338 8.33 -10.49 3.92
CA GLU A 338 9.10 -11.36 4.81
C GLU A 338 9.44 -12.70 4.14
N THR A 339 10.73 -13.00 4.03
CA THR A 339 11.24 -14.25 3.42
C THR A 339 11.55 -15.33 4.45
N TYR A 340 11.24 -15.10 5.71
CA TYR A 340 11.56 -15.94 6.85
C TYR A 340 10.31 -16.25 7.71
N GLN A 341 10.43 -17.27 8.57
CA GLN A 341 9.54 -17.47 9.72
C GLN A 341 10.34 -17.38 11.01
N VAL A 342 9.69 -16.89 12.08
CA VAL A 342 10.30 -16.87 13.43
C VAL A 342 9.73 -18.04 14.22
N LEU A 343 10.59 -19.02 14.53
CA LEU A 343 10.29 -20.19 15.38
C LEU A 343 11.12 -20.06 16.68
N GLY A 344 10.44 -19.96 17.82
CA GLY A 344 11.12 -19.56 19.05
C GLY A 344 11.70 -18.14 18.90
N THR A 345 13.01 -18.03 19.02
CA THR A 345 13.77 -16.80 18.82
C THR A 345 14.54 -16.76 17.49
N GLU A 346 14.48 -17.83 16.71
CA GLU A 346 15.26 -17.98 15.48
C GLU A 346 14.45 -17.59 14.24
N LYS A 347 15.12 -16.95 13.28
CA LYS A 347 14.62 -16.71 11.94
C LYS A 347 15.10 -17.85 11.03
N ILE A 348 14.19 -18.56 10.37
CA ILE A 348 14.44 -19.65 9.45
C ILE A 348 13.91 -19.35 8.05
#